data_0c5edb90cd0b2c1d77e20766df6e5c07
#
_entry.id   0c5edb90cd0b2c1d77e20766df6e5c07
#
_cell.length_a   1.000
_cell.length_b   1.000
_cell.length_c   1.000
_cell.angle_alpha   90.00
_cell.angle_beta   90.00
_cell.angle_gamma   90.00
#
_symmetry.space_group_name_H-M   'P 1'
#
loop_
_entity.id
_entity.type
_entity.pdbx_description
1 polymer ?
#
loop_
_entity_poly.entity_id
_entity_poly.type
_entity_poly.pdbx_seq_one_letter_code
_entity_poly.pdbx_strand_id
1 'polypeptide(L)'
;MLGNTKGKLINQYVPDYVLYDLETTGTSSKYDEVIEISAVKVKNGVVTEEFSQLVNPGRPIPSAASAVNHITDDMVAFAPMFDSVLQQFLAFIGDDVLAGHNINRFDMKFLYRDCERYFGQTLTNDYIDTLKLARLLSLIHISEPTRRSYIS
;
A
#
# COMPACT_ATOMS: atom_id res chain seq x y z
N MET A 1 -5.14 0.54 -11.84
CA MET A 1 -5.45 -0.23 -13.05
C MET A 1 -4.19 -0.87 -13.62
N LEU A 2 -4.32 -1.95 -14.33
CA LEU A 2 -3.18 -2.62 -14.97
C LEU A 2 -2.94 -2.09 -16.39
N GLY A 3 -1.68 -2.03 -16.78
CA GLY A 3 -1.27 -1.59 -18.12
C GLY A 3 0.20 -1.87 -18.38
N ASN A 4 0.79 -1.15 -19.32
CA ASN A 4 2.16 -1.37 -19.77
C ASN A 4 3.16 -0.34 -19.22
N THR A 5 2.68 0.74 -18.62
CA THR A 5 3.53 1.82 -18.12
C THR A 5 3.20 2.10 -16.67
N LYS A 6 4.23 2.09 -15.81
CA LYS A 6 4.08 2.43 -14.39
C LYS A 6 3.58 3.87 -14.23
N GLY A 7 2.75 4.08 -13.21
CA GLY A 7 2.38 5.41 -12.77
C GLY A 7 3.57 6.19 -12.22
N LYS A 8 3.35 7.44 -11.91
CA LYS A 8 4.38 8.38 -11.48
C LYS A 8 4.18 8.79 -10.04
N LEU A 9 5.28 9.04 -9.35
CA LEU A 9 5.27 9.75 -8.08
C LEU A 9 4.92 11.22 -8.36
N ILE A 10 3.86 11.71 -7.72
CA ILE A 10 3.43 13.11 -7.87
C ILE A 10 3.49 13.82 -6.53
N ASN A 11 3.71 15.13 -6.55
CA ASN A 11 3.87 15.98 -5.36
C ASN A 11 2.85 17.10 -5.36
N GLN A 12 1.61 16.79 -5.69
CA GLN A 12 0.53 17.78 -5.73
C GLN A 12 -0.67 17.26 -4.97
N TYR A 13 -1.49 18.18 -4.46
CA TYR A 13 -2.75 17.84 -3.83
C TYR A 13 -3.73 17.26 -4.85
N VAL A 14 -4.38 16.18 -4.46
CA VAL A 14 -5.52 15.61 -5.19
C VAL A 14 -6.68 15.42 -4.22
N PRO A 15 -7.93 15.71 -4.63
CA PRO A 15 -9.07 15.58 -3.72
C PRO A 15 -9.52 14.12 -3.52
N ASP A 16 -9.22 13.26 -4.48
CA ASP A 16 -9.64 11.87 -4.49
C ASP A 16 -8.42 10.96 -4.54
N TYR A 17 -8.34 10.03 -3.61
CA TYR A 17 -7.22 9.09 -3.55
C TYR A 17 -7.58 7.86 -2.73
N VAL A 18 -6.76 6.83 -2.84
CA VAL A 18 -6.82 5.65 -1.98
C VAL A 18 -5.56 5.66 -1.10
N LEU A 19 -5.76 5.79 0.19
CA LEU A 19 -4.69 5.66 1.17
C LEU A 19 -4.56 4.19 1.54
N TYR A 20 -3.36 3.62 1.41
CA TYR A 20 -3.17 2.20 1.67
C TYR A 20 -1.88 1.91 2.42
N ASP A 21 -1.83 0.73 3.02
CA ASP A 21 -0.68 0.21 3.75
C ASP A 21 -0.62 -1.30 3.57
N LEU A 22 0.61 -1.83 3.45
CA LEU A 22 0.87 -3.26 3.39
C LEU A 22 1.61 -3.72 4.63
N GLU A 23 1.26 -4.91 5.13
CA GLU A 23 2.09 -5.66 6.06
C GLU A 23 2.69 -6.84 5.31
N THR A 24 3.96 -7.14 5.56
CA THR A 24 4.74 -8.12 4.81
C THR A 24 5.55 -9.02 5.74
N THR A 25 6.07 -10.10 5.18
CA THR A 25 6.95 -11.02 5.92
C THR A 25 8.35 -10.46 6.16
N GLY A 26 8.69 -9.36 5.50
CA GLY A 26 9.99 -8.72 5.62
C GLY A 26 10.11 -7.55 4.67
N THR A 27 11.30 -6.98 4.54
CA THR A 27 11.51 -5.72 3.81
C THR A 27 11.92 -5.90 2.34
N SER A 28 12.17 -7.13 1.90
CA SER A 28 12.62 -7.39 0.54
C SER A 28 11.46 -7.67 -0.40
N SER A 29 11.22 -6.77 -1.35
CA SER A 29 10.21 -7.00 -2.39
C SER A 29 10.59 -8.16 -3.34
N LYS A 30 11.84 -8.61 -3.29
CA LYS A 30 12.30 -9.77 -4.07
C LYS A 30 11.95 -11.09 -3.39
N TYR A 31 12.05 -11.16 -2.07
CA TYR A 31 11.95 -12.41 -1.32
C TYR A 31 10.76 -12.50 -0.37
N ASP A 32 10.20 -11.36 0.01
CA ASP A 32 9.13 -11.34 1.01
C ASP A 32 7.75 -11.23 0.37
N GLU A 33 6.72 -11.55 1.16
CA GLU A 33 5.35 -11.63 0.70
C GLU A 33 4.44 -10.70 1.52
N VAL A 34 3.38 -10.22 0.87
CA VAL A 34 2.32 -9.46 1.54
C VAL A 34 1.48 -10.40 2.41
N ILE A 35 1.19 -9.97 3.65
CA ILE A 35 0.34 -10.71 4.59
C ILE A 35 -0.90 -9.93 5.02
N GLU A 36 -0.95 -8.64 4.75
CA GLU A 36 -2.17 -7.84 4.96
C GLU A 36 -2.13 -6.63 4.04
N ILE A 37 -3.30 -6.24 3.55
CA ILE A 37 -3.48 -4.98 2.83
C ILE A 37 -4.68 -4.25 3.44
N SER A 38 -4.49 -2.99 3.76
CA SER A 38 -5.51 -2.11 4.31
C SER A 38 -5.57 -0.83 3.49
N ALA A 39 -6.77 -0.38 3.19
CA ALA A 39 -6.94 0.83 2.39
C ALA A 39 -8.24 1.54 2.72
N VAL A 40 -8.25 2.86 2.51
CA VAL A 40 -9.46 3.68 2.56
C VAL A 40 -9.53 4.51 1.29
N LYS A 41 -10.71 4.63 0.74
CA LYS A 41 -10.98 5.52 -0.39
C LYS A 41 -11.46 6.86 0.14
N VAL A 42 -10.83 7.93 -0.31
CA VAL A 42 -11.13 9.29 0.10
C VAL A 42 -11.63 10.08 -1.10
N LYS A 43 -12.77 10.74 -0.95
CA LYS A 43 -13.37 11.60 -1.96
C LYS A 43 -13.62 12.98 -1.33
N ASN A 44 -12.98 14.01 -1.85
CA ASN A 44 -13.09 15.39 -1.32
C ASN A 44 -12.86 15.45 0.21
N GLY A 45 -11.83 14.72 0.69
CA GLY A 45 -11.47 14.70 2.10
C GLY A 45 -12.33 13.83 3.00
N VAL A 46 -13.29 13.06 2.42
CA VAL A 46 -14.20 12.18 3.16
C VAL A 46 -13.90 10.73 2.82
N VAL A 47 -13.76 9.89 3.85
CA VAL A 47 -13.62 8.44 3.67
C VAL A 47 -14.97 7.86 3.23
N THR A 48 -15.01 7.27 2.03
CA THR A 48 -16.24 6.72 1.45
C THR A 48 -16.30 5.21 1.46
N GLU A 49 -15.15 4.53 1.43
CA GLU A 49 -15.08 3.07 1.39
C GLU A 49 -13.80 2.61 2.09
N GLU A 50 -13.85 1.39 2.61
CA GLU A 50 -12.71 0.74 3.26
C GLU A 50 -12.45 -0.64 2.66
N PHE A 51 -11.19 -1.04 2.65
CA PHE A 51 -10.75 -2.36 2.21
C PHE A 51 -9.73 -2.86 3.23
N SER A 52 -9.90 -4.09 3.73
CA SER A 52 -8.95 -4.70 4.65
C SER A 52 -9.01 -6.21 4.45
N GLN A 53 -7.84 -6.83 4.22
CA GLN A 53 -7.78 -8.26 3.98
C GLN A 53 -6.44 -8.83 4.43
N LEU A 54 -6.51 -9.87 5.25
CA LEU A 54 -5.35 -10.72 5.54
C LEU A 54 -5.05 -11.61 4.33
N VAL A 55 -3.78 -11.95 4.16
CA VAL A 55 -3.30 -12.72 3.02
C VAL A 55 -2.47 -13.90 3.53
N ASN A 56 -2.73 -15.07 2.99
CA ASN A 56 -1.89 -16.24 3.25
C ASN A 56 -0.63 -16.14 2.36
N PRO A 57 0.58 -16.00 2.95
CA PRO A 57 1.80 -15.85 2.15
C PRO A 57 2.30 -17.16 1.53
N GLY A 58 1.67 -18.30 1.87
CA GLY A 58 2.09 -19.60 1.38
C GLY A 58 3.34 -20.17 2.03
N ARG A 59 3.80 -19.53 3.11
CA ARG A 59 4.99 -19.95 3.88
C ARG A 59 4.93 -19.36 5.29
N PRO A 60 5.76 -19.86 6.23
CA PRO A 60 5.77 -19.31 7.59
C PRO A 60 6.17 -17.84 7.63
N ILE A 61 5.54 -17.11 8.53
CA ILE A 61 5.90 -15.70 8.79
C ILE A 61 7.07 -15.69 9.75
N PRO A 62 8.20 -15.02 9.40
CA PRO A 62 9.33 -14.91 10.34
C PRO A 62 8.92 -14.26 11.65
N SER A 63 9.45 -14.74 12.76
CA SER A 63 9.14 -14.21 14.09
C SER A 63 9.46 -12.72 14.22
N ALA A 64 10.50 -12.25 13.52
CA ALA A 64 10.86 -10.84 13.49
C ALA A 64 9.76 -9.98 12.87
N ALA A 65 9.08 -10.46 11.83
CA ALA A 65 7.96 -9.77 11.22
C ALA A 65 6.75 -9.74 12.16
N SER A 66 6.38 -10.90 12.74
CA SER A 66 5.27 -10.99 13.69
C SER A 66 5.48 -10.11 14.92
N ALA A 67 6.71 -9.94 15.37
CA ALA A 67 7.03 -9.06 16.48
C ALA A 67 6.69 -7.58 16.18
N VAL A 68 6.76 -7.18 14.93
CA VAL A 68 6.48 -5.80 14.49
C VAL A 68 5.01 -5.62 14.14
N ASN A 69 4.45 -6.48 13.30
CA ASN A 69 3.10 -6.30 12.76
C ASN A 69 2.01 -7.10 13.50
N HIS A 70 2.40 -7.97 14.42
CA HIS A 70 1.51 -8.79 15.24
C HIS A 70 0.64 -9.78 14.45
N ILE A 71 1.01 -10.07 13.21
CA ILE A 71 0.33 -11.07 12.38
C ILE A 71 1.08 -12.39 12.52
N THR A 72 0.34 -13.44 12.85
CA THR A 72 0.87 -14.79 13.08
C THR A 72 0.40 -15.77 12.01
N ASP A 73 1.05 -16.92 11.93
CA ASP A 73 0.68 -17.96 10.97
C ASP A 73 -0.78 -18.40 11.15
N ASP A 74 -1.27 -18.47 12.39
CA ASP A 74 -2.65 -18.85 12.68
C ASP A 74 -3.66 -17.87 12.05
N MET A 75 -3.34 -16.61 12.08
CA MET A 75 -4.24 -15.54 11.56
C MET A 75 -4.42 -15.62 10.06
N VAL A 76 -3.44 -16.10 9.33
CA VAL A 76 -3.45 -16.13 7.86
C VAL A 76 -3.66 -17.54 7.29
N ALA A 77 -3.76 -18.57 8.14
CA ALA A 77 -3.84 -19.97 7.71
C ALA A 77 -5.00 -20.23 6.75
N PHE A 78 -6.14 -19.58 6.94
CA PHE A 78 -7.33 -19.72 6.11
C PHE A 78 -7.62 -18.47 5.27
N ALA A 79 -6.70 -17.53 5.22
CA ALA A 79 -6.84 -16.34 4.40
C ALA A 79 -6.60 -16.67 2.91
N PRO A 80 -7.17 -15.90 2.00
CA PRO A 80 -6.90 -16.07 0.57
C PRO A 80 -5.46 -15.75 0.21
N MET A 81 -5.01 -16.28 -0.92
CA MET A 81 -3.69 -15.97 -1.47
C MET A 81 -3.70 -14.59 -2.12
N PHE A 82 -2.53 -14.00 -2.32
CA PHE A 82 -2.46 -12.61 -2.76
C PHE A 82 -2.91 -12.37 -4.20
N ASP A 83 -2.82 -13.33 -5.08
CA ASP A 83 -3.34 -13.20 -6.45
C ASP A 83 -4.83 -12.81 -6.43
N SER A 84 -5.62 -13.46 -5.60
CA SER A 84 -7.04 -13.19 -5.42
C SER A 84 -7.29 -11.84 -4.72
N VAL A 85 -6.54 -11.57 -3.65
CA VAL A 85 -6.67 -10.32 -2.88
C VAL A 85 -6.26 -9.12 -3.71
N LEU A 86 -5.17 -9.25 -4.48
CA LEU A 86 -4.69 -8.17 -5.35
C LEU A 86 -5.73 -7.84 -6.42
N GLN A 87 -6.38 -8.83 -6.99
CA GLN A 87 -7.44 -8.62 -7.95
C GLN A 87 -8.59 -7.79 -7.36
N GLN A 88 -8.99 -8.11 -6.14
CA GLN A 88 -10.01 -7.33 -5.41
C GLN A 88 -9.53 -5.91 -5.10
N PHE A 89 -8.27 -5.76 -4.71
CA PHE A 89 -7.69 -4.45 -4.44
C PHE A 89 -7.63 -3.59 -5.70
N LEU A 90 -7.27 -4.18 -6.84
CA LEU A 90 -7.24 -3.48 -8.13
C LEU A 90 -8.65 -2.97 -8.51
N ALA A 91 -9.67 -3.77 -8.28
CA ALA A 91 -11.06 -3.34 -8.49
C ALA A 91 -11.45 -2.18 -7.55
N PHE A 92 -10.97 -2.23 -6.30
CA PHE A 92 -11.23 -1.19 -5.30
C PHE A 92 -10.60 0.15 -5.70
N ILE A 93 -9.34 0.14 -6.14
CA ILE A 93 -8.62 1.38 -6.46
C ILE A 93 -9.00 1.99 -7.81
N GLY A 94 -9.41 1.17 -8.79
CA GLY A 94 -9.67 1.66 -10.15
C GLY A 94 -8.50 2.46 -10.69
N ASP A 95 -8.77 3.70 -11.12
CA ASP A 95 -7.75 4.63 -11.61
C ASP A 95 -7.39 5.73 -10.60
N ASP A 96 -7.80 5.58 -9.36
CA ASP A 96 -7.52 6.58 -8.33
C ASP A 96 -6.01 6.72 -8.06
N VAL A 97 -5.62 7.91 -7.65
CA VAL A 97 -4.26 8.14 -7.14
C VAL A 97 -4.09 7.36 -5.84
N LEU A 98 -2.96 6.68 -5.69
CA LEU A 98 -2.62 5.97 -4.48
C LEU A 98 -1.82 6.88 -3.54
N ALA A 99 -2.01 6.72 -2.26
CA ALA A 99 -1.25 7.46 -1.26
C ALA A 99 -0.85 6.53 -0.12
N GLY A 100 0.28 6.81 0.51
CA GLY A 100 0.73 6.06 1.66
C GLY A 100 2.08 6.54 2.16
N HIS A 101 2.44 6.09 3.37
CA HIS A 101 3.68 6.49 4.02
C HIS A 101 4.85 5.63 3.54
N ASN A 102 5.87 6.26 2.96
CA ASN A 102 7.07 5.61 2.43
C ASN A 102 6.78 4.55 1.35
N ILE A 103 5.68 4.68 0.63
CA ILE A 103 5.28 3.69 -0.37
C ILE A 103 6.20 3.68 -1.59
N ASN A 104 6.84 4.80 -1.91
CA ASN A 104 7.77 4.89 -3.02
C ASN A 104 8.94 3.91 -2.88
N ARG A 105 9.45 3.73 -1.68
CA ARG A 105 10.57 2.82 -1.42
C ARG A 105 10.15 1.41 -1.07
N PHE A 106 8.91 1.22 -0.61
CA PHE A 106 8.50 -0.04 -0.02
C PHE A 106 7.26 -0.62 -0.68
N ASP A 107 6.08 -0.15 -0.33
CA ASP A 107 4.80 -0.77 -0.70
C ASP A 107 4.60 -0.87 -2.21
N MET A 108 4.95 0.18 -2.96
CA MET A 108 4.79 0.18 -4.42
C MET A 108 5.62 -0.91 -5.08
N LYS A 109 6.79 -1.23 -4.54
CA LYS A 109 7.65 -2.29 -5.09
C LYS A 109 7.01 -3.67 -4.98
N PHE A 110 6.32 -3.95 -3.88
CA PHE A 110 5.55 -5.18 -3.71
C PHE A 110 4.39 -5.24 -4.69
N LEU A 111 3.66 -4.13 -4.86
CA LEU A 111 2.55 -4.08 -5.81
C LEU A 111 3.00 -4.27 -7.25
N TYR A 112 4.08 -3.62 -7.67
CA TYR A 112 4.63 -3.78 -9.02
C TYR A 112 5.06 -5.22 -9.27
N ARG A 113 5.81 -5.80 -8.32
CA ARG A 113 6.24 -7.20 -8.43
C ARG A 113 5.07 -8.14 -8.61
N ASP A 114 4.04 -8.01 -7.79
CA ASP A 114 2.92 -8.94 -7.78
C ASP A 114 1.96 -8.71 -8.95
N CYS A 115 1.78 -7.48 -9.41
CA CYS A 115 1.04 -7.21 -10.64
C CYS A 115 1.72 -7.89 -11.84
N GLU A 116 3.03 -7.79 -11.95
CA GLU A 116 3.80 -8.43 -13.00
C GLU A 116 3.75 -9.96 -12.88
N ARG A 117 3.97 -10.47 -11.66
CA ARG A 117 4.03 -11.91 -11.40
C ARG A 117 2.70 -12.61 -11.68
N TYR A 118 1.59 -12.01 -11.26
CA TYR A 118 0.28 -12.66 -11.37
C TYR A 118 -0.48 -12.30 -12.64
N PHE A 119 -0.27 -11.11 -13.19
CA PHE A 119 -1.09 -10.60 -14.29
C PHE A 119 -0.29 -10.20 -15.54
N GLY A 120 1.03 -10.22 -15.46
CA GLY A 120 1.89 -9.86 -16.61
C GLY A 120 1.82 -8.40 -17.02
N GLN A 121 1.31 -7.54 -16.14
CA GLN A 121 1.16 -6.10 -16.39
C GLN A 121 1.59 -5.31 -15.16
N THR A 122 1.79 -4.01 -15.33
CA THR A 122 2.17 -3.13 -14.22
C THR A 122 1.01 -2.26 -13.77
N LEU A 123 1.15 -1.69 -12.58
CA LEU A 123 0.19 -0.75 -12.01
C LEU A 123 0.40 0.63 -12.60
N THR A 124 -0.64 1.21 -13.19
CA THR A 124 -0.56 2.50 -13.90
C THR A 124 -0.93 3.70 -13.05
N ASN A 125 -1.49 3.48 -11.87
CA ASN A 125 -1.93 4.55 -10.97
C ASN A 125 -0.75 5.43 -10.56
N ASP A 126 -0.93 6.73 -10.63
CA ASP A 126 0.00 7.68 -10.02
C ASP A 126 -0.11 7.60 -8.51
N TYR A 127 0.92 8.02 -7.79
CA TYR A 127 0.92 7.89 -6.34
C TYR A 127 1.62 9.05 -5.64
N ILE A 128 1.22 9.27 -4.39
CA ILE A 128 1.76 10.27 -3.49
C ILE A 128 2.40 9.55 -2.31
N ASP A 129 3.66 9.87 -2.01
CA ASP A 129 4.32 9.37 -0.82
C ASP A 129 4.21 10.42 0.28
N THR A 130 3.44 10.11 1.32
CA THR A 130 3.18 11.07 2.39
C THR A 130 4.44 11.39 3.20
N LEU A 131 5.43 10.50 3.25
CA LEU A 131 6.71 10.77 3.88
C LEU A 131 7.48 11.84 3.10
N LYS A 132 7.53 11.72 1.78
CA LYS A 132 8.19 12.73 0.92
C LYS A 132 7.48 14.07 1.00
N LEU A 133 6.16 14.07 0.99
CA LEU A 133 5.35 15.28 1.12
C LEU A 133 5.58 15.94 2.47
N ALA A 134 5.62 15.20 3.56
CA ALA A 134 5.89 15.70 4.90
C ALA A 134 7.28 16.33 4.99
N ARG A 135 8.29 15.70 4.38
CA ARG A 135 9.67 16.25 4.33
C ARG A 135 9.71 17.56 3.54
N LEU A 136 9.00 17.63 2.43
CA LEU A 136 8.92 18.85 1.63
C LEU A 136 8.25 19.99 2.42
N LEU A 137 7.15 19.70 3.11
CA LEU A 137 6.46 20.67 3.95
C LEU A 137 7.34 21.14 5.12
N SER A 138 8.16 20.29 5.68
CA SER A 138 9.13 20.66 6.72
C SER A 138 10.15 21.68 6.23
N LEU A 139 10.60 21.55 4.98
CA LEU A 139 11.57 22.48 4.38
C LEU A 139 11.00 23.90 4.22
N ILE A 140 9.69 24.04 4.10
CA ILE A 140 9.03 25.35 4.01
C ILE A 140 8.44 25.80 5.36
N HIS A 141 8.89 25.20 6.46
CA HIS A 141 8.55 25.58 7.85
C HIS A 141 7.07 25.50 8.20
N ILE A 142 6.31 24.68 7.51
CA ILE A 142 4.94 24.39 7.90
C ILE A 142 4.98 23.21 8.84
N SER A 143 4.98 23.45 10.15
CA SER A 143 4.92 22.38 11.13
C SER A 143 3.73 22.58 12.05
N GLU A 144 2.77 21.66 11.96
CA GLU A 144 1.61 21.65 12.83
C GLU A 144 1.48 20.26 13.47
N PRO A 145 1.19 20.18 14.78
CA PRO A 145 1.08 18.89 15.47
C PRO A 145 0.05 17.95 14.85
N THR A 146 -1.04 18.49 14.32
CA THR A 146 -2.12 17.73 13.71
C THR A 146 -1.69 16.91 12.50
N ARG A 147 -0.62 17.31 11.81
CA ARG A 147 -0.13 16.56 10.64
C ARG A 147 0.39 15.19 10.99
N ARG A 148 0.86 14.98 12.21
CA ARG A 148 1.39 13.70 12.65
C ARG A 148 0.33 12.61 12.65
N SER A 149 -0.92 12.95 12.87
CA SER A 149 -2.02 12.00 12.90
C SER A 149 -2.37 11.45 11.50
N TYR A 150 -1.93 12.13 10.44
CA TYR A 150 -2.19 11.70 9.06
C TYR A 150 -1.07 10.86 8.46
N ILE A 151 0.07 10.77 9.13
CA ILE A 151 1.28 10.14 8.59
C ILE A 151 1.62 8.84 9.34
N SER A 152 0.95 8.56 10.40
CA SER A 152 1.22 7.38 11.24
C SER A 152 1.00 6.03 10.57
#